data_f2bcc7bf0e340dba64db83f9b4012718
#
_entry.id   f2bcc7bf0e340dba64db83f9b4012718
#
_cell.length_a   1.000
_cell.length_b   1.000
_cell.length_c   1.000
_cell.angle_alpha   90.00
_cell.angle_beta   90.00
_cell.angle_gamma   90.00
#
_symmetry.space_group_name_H-M   'P 1'
#
loop_
_entity.id
_entity.type
_entity.pdbx_description
1 polymer ?
#
loop_
_entity_poly.entity_id
_entity_poly.type
_entity_poly.pdbx_seq_one_letter_code
_entity_poly.pdbx_strand_id
1 'polypeptide(L)'
;LFRSDIAAPVYYLDNQAETHPIGLGCSRIEAHYKLLVGRPSLRHAVTTNMAEQIKLDVAGVVVAPLALADLILTEQEKLKGCALIDFGAGVTSVTMYKDGSLAGLYVIPLGSHLITRDLMSLGMPEKEAERVKRTYGNAIWEKDNEQQMVTVDLADGQHSSERSEERR
;
A
#
# COMPACT_ATOMS: atom_id res chain seq x y z
N LEU A 1 -8.99 20.27 -2.46
CA LEU A 1 -8.47 19.34 -1.44
C LEU A 1 -9.57 19.09 -0.43
N PHE A 2 -9.79 17.85 -0.04
CA PHE A 2 -10.67 17.50 1.07
C PHE A 2 -9.86 16.74 2.12
N ARG A 3 -10.27 16.87 3.38
CA ARG A 3 -9.70 16.08 4.46
C ARG A 3 -10.27 14.68 4.39
N SER A 4 -9.40 13.66 4.26
CA SER A 4 -9.84 12.27 4.29
C SER A 4 -9.82 11.71 5.71
N ASP A 5 -8.80 12.05 6.50
CA ASP A 5 -8.69 11.56 7.86
C ASP A 5 -7.74 12.42 8.71
N ILE A 6 -7.83 12.28 10.04
CA ILE A 6 -6.88 12.79 11.02
C ILE A 6 -6.18 11.58 11.63
N ALA A 7 -4.86 11.49 11.42
CA ALA A 7 -4.07 10.40 11.95
C ALA A 7 -3.28 10.84 13.18
N ALA A 8 -3.18 9.94 14.16
CA ALA A 8 -2.35 10.04 15.35
C ALA A 8 -2.47 11.40 16.10
N PRO A 9 -3.66 11.78 16.56
CA PRO A 9 -3.78 12.98 17.37
C PRO A 9 -3.05 12.78 18.70
N VAL A 10 -2.17 13.71 19.04
CA VAL A 10 -1.56 13.84 20.37
C VAL A 10 -2.09 15.12 20.96
N TYR A 11 -2.64 15.03 22.14
CA TYR A 11 -3.19 16.18 22.86
C TYR A 11 -2.27 16.56 24.01
N TYR A 12 -2.17 17.86 24.27
CA TYR A 12 -1.50 18.39 25.45
C TYR A 12 -2.50 19.26 26.20
N LEU A 13 -2.80 18.88 27.44
CA LEU A 13 -3.62 19.62 28.36
C LEU A 13 -2.70 20.33 29.37
N ASP A 14 -2.66 21.66 29.36
CA ASP A 14 -1.76 22.45 30.20
C ASP A 14 -0.30 21.96 30.19
N ASN A 15 0.20 21.61 28.96
CA ASN A 15 1.52 21.06 28.65
C ASN A 15 1.75 19.59 29.07
N GLN A 16 0.73 18.86 29.54
CA GLN A 16 0.82 17.43 29.80
C GLN A 16 0.23 16.65 28.64
N ALA A 17 0.98 15.65 28.11
CA ALA A 17 0.50 14.79 27.03
C ALA A 17 -0.64 13.89 27.54
N GLU A 18 -1.74 13.86 26.79
CA GLU A 18 -2.93 13.10 27.10
C GLU A 18 -3.49 12.40 25.85
N THR A 19 -3.82 11.12 25.98
CA THR A 19 -4.35 10.32 24.87
C THR A 19 -5.90 10.38 24.81
N HIS A 20 -6.54 10.61 25.95
CA HIS A 20 -8.00 10.63 26.06
C HIS A 20 -8.49 11.92 26.72
N PRO A 21 -8.45 13.07 26.04
CA PRO A 21 -8.70 14.38 26.62
C PRO A 21 -10.16 14.64 26.97
N ILE A 22 -11.09 13.78 26.51
CA ILE A 22 -12.53 13.98 26.69
C ILE A 22 -12.91 13.85 28.17
N GLY A 23 -13.54 14.91 28.70
CA GLY A 23 -13.97 14.96 30.09
C GLY A 23 -12.94 15.49 31.08
N LEU A 24 -11.73 15.80 30.63
CA LEU A 24 -10.69 16.42 31.46
C LEU A 24 -10.78 17.95 31.38
N GLY A 25 -10.70 18.62 32.54
CA GLY A 25 -10.64 20.06 32.61
C GLY A 25 -9.20 20.56 32.37
N CYS A 26 -9.06 21.61 31.56
CA CYS A 26 -7.79 22.28 31.33
C CYS A 26 -8.02 23.75 30.98
N SER A 27 -6.98 24.58 31.18
CA SER A 27 -6.98 25.98 30.78
C SER A 27 -6.53 26.16 29.31
N ARG A 28 -5.69 25.22 28.82
CA ARG A 28 -5.16 25.23 27.46
C ARG A 28 -5.12 23.82 26.91
N ILE A 29 -5.61 23.67 25.68
CA ILE A 29 -5.47 22.44 24.93
C ILE A 29 -4.68 22.69 23.63
N GLU A 30 -3.70 21.85 23.37
CA GLU A 30 -3.00 21.78 22.10
C GLU A 30 -3.25 20.41 21.47
N ALA A 31 -3.50 20.37 20.18
CA ALA A 31 -3.67 19.12 19.42
C ALA A 31 -2.64 19.08 18.28
N HIS A 32 -1.80 18.07 18.30
CA HIS A 32 -0.88 17.77 17.22
C HIS A 32 -1.42 16.59 16.46
N TYR A 33 -1.59 16.72 15.16
CA TYR A 33 -2.13 15.64 14.31
C TYR A 33 -1.58 15.72 12.90
N LYS A 34 -1.61 14.61 12.19
CA LYS A 34 -1.35 14.55 10.77
C LYS A 34 -2.66 14.59 9.99
N LEU A 35 -2.73 15.49 9.03
CA LEU A 35 -3.89 15.63 8.17
C LEU A 35 -3.65 14.92 6.85
N LEU A 36 -4.46 13.92 6.55
CA LEU A 36 -4.46 13.25 5.27
C LEU A 36 -5.40 13.99 4.32
N VAL A 37 -4.81 14.48 3.22
CA VAL A 37 -5.52 15.32 2.27
C VAL A 37 -5.55 14.65 0.91
N GLY A 38 -6.73 14.46 0.35
CA GLY A 38 -6.94 13.86 -0.96
C GLY A 38 -7.55 14.81 -1.98
N ARG A 39 -7.67 14.34 -3.22
CA ARG A 39 -8.40 15.06 -4.27
C ARG A 39 -9.91 14.85 -4.05
N PRO A 40 -10.74 15.91 -4.13
CA PRO A 40 -12.20 15.80 -3.98
C PRO A 40 -12.82 14.80 -4.96
N SER A 41 -12.30 14.73 -6.19
CA SER A 41 -12.77 13.80 -7.21
C SER A 41 -12.65 12.33 -6.80
N LEU A 42 -11.62 11.97 -6.01
CA LEU A 42 -11.46 10.60 -5.54
C LEU A 42 -12.59 10.20 -4.60
N ARG A 43 -12.90 11.05 -3.61
CA ARG A 43 -14.02 10.81 -2.70
C ARG A 43 -15.34 10.74 -3.45
N HIS A 44 -15.58 11.71 -4.34
CA HIS A 44 -16.82 11.76 -5.13
C HIS A 44 -16.97 10.49 -5.99
N ALA A 45 -15.90 10.05 -6.67
CA ALA A 45 -15.94 8.83 -7.48
C ALA A 45 -16.31 7.60 -6.65
N VAL A 46 -15.72 7.43 -5.45
CA VAL A 46 -16.03 6.29 -4.57
C VAL A 46 -17.47 6.37 -4.06
N THR A 47 -17.89 7.51 -3.49
CA THR A 47 -19.22 7.66 -2.89
C THR A 47 -20.32 7.58 -3.95
N THR A 48 -20.16 8.25 -5.09
CA THR A 48 -21.13 8.24 -6.18
C THR A 48 -21.27 6.85 -6.82
N ASN A 49 -20.16 6.19 -7.13
CA ASN A 49 -20.20 4.84 -7.71
C ASN A 49 -20.85 3.83 -6.75
N MET A 50 -20.56 3.90 -5.44
CA MET A 50 -21.15 3.00 -4.46
C MET A 50 -22.63 3.30 -4.22
N ALA A 51 -22.99 4.58 -4.03
CA ALA A 51 -24.36 4.96 -3.73
C ALA A 51 -25.28 4.87 -4.95
N GLU A 52 -24.84 5.33 -6.11
CA GLU A 52 -25.69 5.43 -7.29
C GLU A 52 -25.71 4.13 -8.13
N GLN A 53 -24.56 3.49 -8.34
CA GLN A 53 -24.49 2.31 -9.21
C GLN A 53 -24.76 1.01 -8.45
N ILE A 54 -24.26 0.86 -7.23
CA ILE A 54 -24.37 -0.37 -6.45
C ILE A 54 -25.48 -0.29 -5.39
N LYS A 55 -26.04 0.91 -5.16
CA LYS A 55 -27.09 1.17 -4.16
C LYS A 55 -26.66 0.86 -2.73
N LEU A 56 -25.40 1.14 -2.40
CA LEU A 56 -24.82 0.99 -1.07
C LEU A 56 -24.62 2.35 -0.42
N ASP A 57 -25.00 2.44 0.86
CA ASP A 57 -24.69 3.61 1.67
C ASP A 57 -23.22 3.56 2.13
N VAL A 58 -22.48 4.65 1.86
CA VAL A 58 -21.09 4.79 2.27
C VAL A 58 -21.03 5.47 3.63
N ALA A 59 -20.82 4.70 4.69
CA ALA A 59 -20.71 5.20 6.06
C ALA A 59 -19.40 5.98 6.31
N GLY A 60 -18.33 5.65 5.60
CA GLY A 60 -17.04 6.33 5.76
C GLY A 60 -16.01 5.91 4.70
N VAL A 61 -14.91 6.64 4.67
CA VAL A 61 -13.75 6.36 3.82
C VAL A 61 -12.53 6.32 4.70
N VAL A 62 -11.79 5.21 4.65
CA VAL A 62 -10.54 5.01 5.40
C VAL A 62 -9.34 4.96 4.46
N VAL A 63 -8.18 5.32 4.96
CA VAL A 63 -6.92 5.24 4.22
C VAL A 63 -6.37 3.82 4.37
N ALA A 64 -6.36 3.05 3.30
CA ALA A 64 -6.02 1.62 3.32
C ALA A 64 -4.70 1.27 4.04
N PRO A 65 -3.56 1.95 3.82
CA PRO A 65 -2.33 1.67 4.56
C PRO A 65 -2.45 1.86 6.08
N LEU A 66 -3.29 2.79 6.56
CA LEU A 66 -3.51 2.98 7.99
C LEU A 66 -4.39 1.87 8.56
N ALA A 67 -5.47 1.52 7.88
CA ALA A 67 -6.32 0.41 8.28
C ALA A 67 -5.54 -0.93 8.31
N LEU A 68 -4.65 -1.14 7.33
CA LEU A 68 -3.77 -2.30 7.30
C LEU A 68 -2.80 -2.31 8.48
N ALA A 69 -2.20 -1.17 8.80
CA ALA A 69 -1.30 -1.03 9.94
C ALA A 69 -2.01 -1.31 11.27
N ASP A 70 -3.26 -0.87 11.42
CA ASP A 70 -4.06 -1.12 12.63
C ASP A 70 -4.46 -2.60 12.77
N LEU A 71 -4.59 -3.33 11.66
CA LEU A 71 -4.89 -4.77 11.68
C LEU A 71 -3.66 -5.64 11.95
N ILE A 72 -2.48 -5.22 11.49
CA ILE A 72 -1.27 -6.06 11.49
C ILE A 72 -0.35 -5.73 12.65
N LEU A 73 -0.15 -4.43 12.94
CA LEU A 73 0.82 -3.98 13.92
C LEU A 73 0.23 -3.97 15.33
N THR A 74 0.99 -4.50 16.25
CA THR A 74 0.69 -4.38 17.68
C THR A 74 1.05 -3.00 18.23
N GLU A 75 0.40 -2.57 19.31
CA GLU A 75 0.73 -1.30 19.96
C GLU A 75 2.18 -1.26 20.47
N GLN A 76 2.74 -2.41 20.85
CA GLN A 76 4.14 -2.49 21.28
C GLN A 76 5.11 -2.24 20.12
N GLU A 77 4.81 -2.73 18.91
CA GLU A 77 5.62 -2.48 17.71
C GLU A 77 5.55 -1.01 17.32
N LYS A 78 4.35 -0.43 17.32
CA LYS A 78 4.16 1.00 17.06
C LYS A 78 4.92 1.86 18.08
N LEU A 79 4.91 1.48 19.37
CA LEU A 79 5.62 2.19 20.44
C LEU A 79 7.14 2.11 20.28
N LYS A 80 7.68 0.93 19.99
CA LYS A 80 9.12 0.73 19.77
C LYS A 80 9.64 1.39 18.50
N GLY A 81 8.76 1.63 17.56
CA GLY A 81 9.07 2.12 16.22
C GLY A 81 9.18 0.96 15.23
N CYS A 82 8.39 1.05 14.17
CA CYS A 82 8.36 0.06 13.10
C CYS A 82 7.99 0.69 11.76
N ALA A 83 8.25 -0.04 10.69
CA ALA A 83 7.78 0.27 9.34
C ALA A 83 7.02 -0.93 8.78
N LEU A 84 5.79 -0.69 8.32
CA LEU A 84 5.01 -1.66 7.56
C LEU A 84 5.13 -1.32 6.08
N ILE A 85 5.63 -2.28 5.31
CA ILE A 85 5.75 -2.17 3.86
C ILE A 85 4.71 -3.11 3.23
N ASP A 86 3.81 -2.53 2.45
CA ASP A 86 2.79 -3.27 1.70
C ASP A 86 3.13 -3.23 0.21
N PHE A 87 3.50 -4.37 -0.34
CA PHE A 87 3.82 -4.55 -1.76
C PHE A 87 2.57 -4.95 -2.54
N GLY A 88 1.90 -3.96 -3.11
CA GLY A 88 0.73 -4.19 -3.95
C GLY A 88 1.07 -4.48 -5.42
N ALA A 89 0.04 -4.64 -6.22
CA ALA A 89 0.18 -4.83 -7.66
C ALA A 89 0.65 -3.55 -8.37
N GLY A 90 0.04 -2.42 -8.10
CA GLY A 90 0.34 -1.14 -8.76
C GLY A 90 1.12 -0.16 -7.90
N VAL A 91 1.05 -0.29 -6.58
CA VAL A 91 1.68 0.62 -5.63
C VAL A 91 2.30 -0.14 -4.48
N THR A 92 3.35 0.43 -3.91
CA THR A 92 3.92 -0.02 -2.63
C THR A 92 3.69 1.08 -1.61
N SER A 93 3.11 0.76 -0.47
CA SER A 93 2.94 1.71 0.62
C SER A 93 3.89 1.41 1.78
N VAL A 94 4.38 2.47 2.42
CA VAL A 94 5.25 2.40 3.60
C VAL A 94 4.62 3.25 4.70
N THR A 95 4.19 2.59 5.76
CA THR A 95 3.63 3.25 6.96
C THR A 95 4.62 3.11 8.10
N MET A 96 5.06 4.21 8.67
CA MET A 96 6.05 4.23 9.74
C MET A 96 5.46 4.74 11.02
N TYR A 97 5.77 4.06 12.11
CA TYR A 97 5.38 4.45 13.47
C TYR A 97 6.62 4.68 14.33
N LYS A 98 6.50 5.61 15.25
CA LYS A 98 7.50 5.90 16.29
C LYS A 98 6.79 6.44 17.52
N ASP A 99 7.16 5.95 18.69
CA ASP A 99 6.59 6.37 19.99
C ASP A 99 5.05 6.25 19.99
N GLY A 100 4.52 5.18 19.39
CA GLY A 100 3.08 4.92 19.25
C GLY A 100 2.35 5.79 18.22
N SER A 101 3.02 6.75 17.61
CA SER A 101 2.42 7.71 16.67
C SER A 101 2.86 7.47 15.23
N LEU A 102 1.98 7.78 14.28
CA LEU A 102 2.31 7.75 12.85
C LEU A 102 3.43 8.75 12.56
N ALA A 103 4.61 8.25 12.23
CA ALA A 103 5.77 9.06 11.83
C ALA A 103 5.70 9.49 10.36
N GLY A 104 5.28 8.58 9.47
CA GLY A 104 5.15 8.86 8.05
C GLY A 104 4.29 7.85 7.30
N LEU A 105 3.75 8.30 6.17
CA LEU A 105 3.04 7.48 5.21
C LEU A 105 3.51 7.88 3.81
N TYR A 106 4.03 6.90 3.08
CA TYR A 106 4.52 7.09 1.72
C TYR A 106 3.86 6.09 0.79
N VAL A 107 3.53 6.52 -0.41
CA VAL A 107 2.99 5.67 -1.47
C VAL A 107 3.87 5.83 -2.70
N ILE A 108 4.45 4.74 -3.13
CA ILE A 108 5.34 4.66 -4.28
C ILE A 108 4.54 4.01 -5.41
N PRO A 109 4.41 4.62 -6.60
CA PRO A 109 3.63 4.07 -7.71
C PRO A 109 4.39 2.94 -8.44
N LEU A 110 4.94 2.01 -7.68
CA LEU A 110 5.65 0.83 -8.13
C LEU A 110 5.10 -0.39 -7.40
N GLY A 111 4.82 -1.46 -8.13
CA GLY A 111 4.33 -2.71 -7.57
C GLY A 111 4.65 -3.89 -8.49
N SER A 112 4.17 -5.07 -8.17
CA SER A 112 4.47 -6.31 -8.90
C SER A 112 4.01 -6.30 -10.37
N HIS A 113 3.14 -5.37 -10.75
CA HIS A 113 2.72 -5.17 -12.13
C HIS A 113 3.84 -4.68 -13.06
N LEU A 114 4.90 -4.07 -12.51
CA LEU A 114 6.08 -3.73 -13.29
C LEU A 114 6.76 -4.98 -13.84
N ILE A 115 6.89 -6.03 -13.04
CA ILE A 115 7.46 -7.32 -13.47
C ILE A 115 6.63 -7.89 -14.61
N THR A 116 5.30 -7.84 -14.50
CA THR A 116 4.40 -8.29 -15.58
C THR A 116 4.63 -7.49 -16.86
N ARG A 117 4.76 -6.15 -16.77
CA ARG A 117 5.06 -5.29 -17.92
C ARG A 117 6.42 -5.58 -18.54
N ASP A 118 7.43 -5.83 -17.73
CA ASP A 118 8.76 -6.21 -18.24
C ASP A 118 8.70 -7.53 -19.02
N LEU A 119 7.98 -8.53 -18.51
CA LEU A 119 7.73 -9.78 -19.23
C LEU A 119 6.93 -9.55 -20.51
N MET A 120 5.92 -8.69 -20.49
CA MET A 120 5.17 -8.32 -21.71
C MET A 120 6.06 -7.67 -22.78
N SER A 121 7.10 -6.94 -22.39
CA SER A 121 8.05 -6.34 -23.33
C SER A 121 8.86 -7.37 -24.12
N LEU A 122 8.88 -8.63 -23.68
CA LEU A 122 9.47 -9.77 -24.38
C LEU A 122 8.50 -10.42 -25.39
N GLY A 123 7.34 -9.81 -25.63
CA GLY A 123 6.35 -10.28 -26.59
C GLY A 123 5.23 -11.16 -26.01
N MET A 124 5.21 -11.35 -24.69
CA MET A 124 4.18 -12.15 -24.03
C MET A 124 2.86 -11.37 -23.87
N PRO A 125 1.70 -11.98 -24.08
CA PRO A 125 0.43 -11.44 -23.65
C PRO A 125 0.39 -11.27 -22.12
N GLU A 126 -0.36 -10.28 -21.61
CA GLU A 126 -0.44 -9.98 -20.17
C GLU A 126 -0.77 -11.22 -19.31
N LYS A 127 -1.74 -12.03 -19.77
CA LYS A 127 -2.14 -13.25 -19.08
C LYS A 127 -1.01 -14.26 -18.95
N GLU A 128 -0.19 -14.39 -19.98
CA GLU A 128 0.97 -15.29 -20.00
C GLU A 128 2.10 -14.71 -19.13
N ALA A 129 2.39 -13.43 -19.24
CA ALA A 129 3.36 -12.75 -18.41
C ALA A 129 3.03 -12.88 -16.91
N GLU A 130 1.75 -12.76 -16.54
CA GLU A 130 1.29 -12.96 -15.17
C GLU A 130 1.44 -14.43 -14.73
N ARG A 131 1.14 -15.38 -15.61
CA ARG A 131 1.36 -16.82 -15.37
C ARG A 131 2.83 -17.13 -15.09
N VAL A 132 3.71 -16.65 -15.96
CA VAL A 132 5.17 -16.84 -15.83
C VAL A 132 5.68 -16.24 -14.54
N LYS A 133 5.33 -14.99 -14.24
CA LYS A 133 5.70 -14.31 -13.00
C LYS A 133 5.27 -15.11 -11.76
N ARG A 134 4.05 -15.63 -11.73
CA ARG A 134 3.51 -16.37 -10.57
C ARG A 134 4.09 -17.77 -10.42
N THR A 135 4.39 -18.44 -11.54
CA THR A 135 4.85 -19.82 -11.53
C THR A 135 6.36 -19.93 -11.31
N TYR A 136 7.12 -19.04 -11.91
CA TYR A 136 8.59 -19.14 -11.95
C TYR A 136 9.28 -17.98 -11.22
N GLY A 137 8.54 -16.93 -10.83
CA GLY A 137 9.11 -15.80 -10.09
C GLY A 137 9.64 -16.24 -8.73
N ASN A 138 10.93 -15.99 -8.48
CA ASN A 138 11.59 -16.24 -7.20
C ASN A 138 12.41 -15.00 -6.82
N ALA A 139 12.28 -14.56 -5.57
CA ALA A 139 13.07 -13.45 -5.04
C ALA A 139 14.48 -13.89 -4.56
N ILE A 140 14.70 -15.19 -4.40
CA ILE A 140 15.98 -15.74 -3.99
C ILE A 140 16.67 -16.28 -5.24
N TRP A 141 17.86 -15.73 -5.52
CA TRP A 141 18.66 -16.23 -6.62
C TRP A 141 19.36 -17.55 -6.23
N GLU A 142 19.18 -18.57 -7.05
CA GLU A 142 19.82 -19.88 -6.92
C GLU A 142 20.50 -20.22 -8.24
N LYS A 143 21.75 -20.69 -8.19
CA LYS A 143 22.53 -21.04 -9.40
C LYS A 143 21.83 -22.04 -10.32
N ASP A 144 21.05 -22.96 -9.76
CA ASP A 144 20.32 -23.97 -10.50
C ASP A 144 19.18 -23.37 -11.34
N ASN A 145 18.70 -22.17 -11.00
CA ASN A 145 17.65 -21.48 -11.71
C ASN A 145 18.13 -20.81 -13.02
N GLU A 146 19.44 -20.56 -13.18
CA GLU A 146 20.02 -19.96 -14.39
C GLU A 146 19.85 -20.81 -15.65
N GLN A 147 19.71 -22.13 -15.48
CA GLN A 147 19.59 -23.06 -16.60
C GLN A 147 18.15 -23.51 -16.87
N GLN A 148 17.19 -22.99 -16.10
CA GLN A 148 15.79 -23.37 -16.27
C GLN A 148 15.23 -22.73 -17.52
N MET A 149 14.85 -23.59 -18.49
CA MET A 149 14.16 -23.16 -19.70
C MET A 149 12.65 -23.14 -19.45
N VAL A 150 12.03 -22.03 -19.75
CA VAL A 150 10.57 -21.86 -19.60
C VAL A 150 9.95 -21.68 -20.98
N THR A 151 8.97 -22.52 -21.31
CA THR A 151 8.19 -22.37 -22.54
C THR A 151 7.10 -21.32 -22.31
N VAL A 152 7.03 -20.34 -23.20
CA VAL A 152 6.09 -19.22 -23.14
C VAL A 152 5.32 -19.07 -24.44
N ASP A 153 4.09 -18.61 -24.33
CA ASP A 153 3.26 -18.29 -25.47
C ASP A 153 3.46 -16.81 -25.86
N LEU A 154 3.86 -16.57 -27.11
CA LEU A 154 4.02 -15.22 -27.63
C LEU A 154 2.72 -14.71 -28.27
N ALA A 155 2.57 -13.39 -28.34
CA ALA A 155 1.37 -12.73 -28.86
C ALA A 155 1.11 -13.01 -30.35
N ASP A 156 2.16 -13.37 -31.11
CA ASP A 156 2.10 -13.72 -32.53
C ASP A 156 1.78 -15.21 -32.80
N GLY A 157 1.51 -15.98 -31.76
CA GLY A 157 1.21 -17.42 -31.84
C GLY A 157 2.45 -18.30 -31.99
N GLN A 158 3.64 -17.73 -31.86
CA GLN A 158 4.89 -18.51 -31.81
C GLN A 158 5.16 -18.96 -30.38
N HIS A 159 5.64 -20.20 -30.23
CA HIS A 159 6.19 -20.70 -28.98
C HIS A 159 7.71 -20.43 -28.96
N SER A 160 8.18 -19.68 -27.99
CA SER A 160 9.62 -19.56 -27.77
C SER A 160 10.01 -20.11 -26.41
N SER A 161 11.18 -20.74 -26.36
CA SER A 161 11.82 -21.12 -25.11
C SER A 161 12.94 -20.11 -24.82
N GLU A 162 12.73 -19.20 -23.87
CA GLU A 162 13.78 -18.27 -23.47
C GLU A 162 14.46 -18.73 -22.17
N ARG A 163 15.76 -18.56 -22.11
CA ARG A 163 16.53 -18.66 -20.88
C ARG A 163 16.11 -17.51 -19.96
N SER A 164 15.99 -17.78 -18.68
CA SER A 164 15.88 -16.73 -17.67
C SER A 164 17.17 -15.90 -17.69
N GLU A 165 17.25 -14.87 -18.52
CA GLU A 165 18.35 -13.92 -18.47
C GLU A 165 18.16 -12.96 -17.31
N GLU A 166 19.13 -13.00 -16.44
CA GLU A 166 19.38 -12.08 -15.36
C GLU A 166 19.60 -10.67 -15.91
N ARG A 167 18.75 -9.72 -15.55
CA ARG A 167 19.14 -8.30 -15.63
C ARG A 167 19.63 -7.86 -14.26
N ARG A 168 20.93 -7.54 -14.23
CA ARG A 168 21.61 -6.85 -13.13
C ARG A 168 21.03 -5.47 -12.86
#